data_389fc0a545f1753d9d0974c1969e7fdf
#
_entry.id   389fc0a545f1753d9d0974c1969e7fdf
#
_cell.length_a   1.000
_cell.length_b   1.000
_cell.length_c   1.000
_cell.angle_alpha   90.00
_cell.angle_beta   90.00
_cell.angle_gamma   90.00
#
_symmetry.space_group_name_H-M   'P 1'
#
loop_
_entity.id
_entity.type
_entity.pdbx_description
1 polymer ?
#
loop_
_entity_poly.entity_id
_entity_poly.type
_entity_poly.pdbx_seq_one_letter_code
_entity_poly.pdbx_strand_id
1 'polypeptide(L)'
;IAEIMQAMCWLRDHKEVKHGKIRIAFNPDEEIGMGAHHFDVEKFGCEWAYTMDGGDLGDLEFENFNAAGAKITIKGVSVHPGYARGKMVNANRLAAEFAAMLPADETPETTEGYQGFYHLLGIKSNIENATLSYISRDHDRHKFEARKAFIAECAARMNEKYGEGTVTADVNDQYYNMKEKIDPCMHVIDLVLKAMQDCDVAPKVEPIRGGTDGAQL
;
A
#
# COMPACT_ATOMS: atom_id res chain seq x y z
N ILE A 1 -2.40 -0.54 -23.46
CA ILE A 1 -3.53 -0.84 -24.40
C ILE A 1 -3.00 -1.28 -25.76
N ALA A 2 -2.12 -0.50 -26.42
CA ALA A 2 -1.65 -0.78 -27.78
C ALA A 2 -1.01 -2.16 -27.92
N GLU A 3 -0.17 -2.56 -27.00
CA GLU A 3 0.53 -3.86 -26.96
C GLU A 3 -0.45 -5.04 -26.87
N ILE A 4 -1.42 -4.93 -25.94
CA ILE A 4 -2.47 -5.95 -25.79
C ILE A 4 -3.26 -6.10 -27.10
N MET A 5 -3.68 -4.96 -27.69
CA MET A 5 -4.44 -4.99 -28.95
C MET A 5 -3.62 -5.53 -30.12
N GLN A 6 -2.32 -5.18 -30.19
CA GLN A 6 -1.42 -5.72 -31.22
C GLN A 6 -1.23 -7.24 -31.08
N ALA A 7 -1.05 -7.74 -29.86
CA ALA A 7 -0.95 -9.18 -29.60
C ALA A 7 -2.23 -9.93 -30.06
N MET A 8 -3.41 -9.35 -29.79
CA MET A 8 -4.68 -9.93 -30.22
C MET A 8 -4.88 -9.90 -31.74
N CYS A 9 -4.47 -8.80 -32.39
CA CYS A 9 -4.50 -8.75 -33.87
C CYS A 9 -3.56 -9.81 -34.45
N TRP A 10 -2.38 -9.96 -33.90
CA TRP A 10 -1.42 -10.97 -34.33
C TRP A 10 -1.98 -12.39 -34.18
N LEU A 11 -2.56 -12.73 -33.02
CA LEU A 11 -3.19 -14.04 -32.79
C LEU A 11 -4.39 -14.30 -33.76
N ARG A 12 -5.18 -13.27 -34.05
CA ARG A 12 -6.29 -13.37 -35.04
C ARG A 12 -5.77 -13.75 -36.41
N ASP A 13 -4.64 -13.22 -36.82
CA ASP A 13 -4.05 -13.38 -38.14
C ASP A 13 -3.20 -14.66 -38.26
N HIS A 14 -2.77 -15.26 -37.12
CA HIS A 14 -1.96 -16.48 -37.02
C HIS A 14 -2.72 -17.62 -36.37
N LYS A 15 -3.73 -18.13 -37.08
CA LYS A 15 -4.63 -19.19 -36.55
C LYS A 15 -3.98 -20.55 -36.32
N GLU A 16 -2.77 -20.75 -36.82
CA GLU A 16 -1.93 -21.92 -36.57
C GLU A 16 -1.37 -21.93 -35.12
N VAL A 17 -1.31 -20.78 -34.47
CA VAL A 17 -0.87 -20.67 -33.08
C VAL A 17 -1.97 -21.14 -32.15
N LYS A 18 -1.71 -22.21 -31.43
CA LYS A 18 -2.65 -22.75 -30.43
C LYS A 18 -2.54 -21.97 -29.13
N HIS A 19 -3.65 -21.51 -28.63
CA HIS A 19 -3.74 -20.82 -27.34
C HIS A 19 -5.01 -21.23 -26.59
N GLY A 20 -5.01 -21.06 -25.28
CA GLY A 20 -6.20 -21.18 -24.45
C GLY A 20 -7.17 -20.01 -24.62
N LYS A 21 -8.14 -19.94 -23.75
CA LYS A 21 -9.08 -18.80 -23.71
C LYS A 21 -8.37 -17.57 -23.16
N ILE A 22 -8.39 -16.50 -23.95
CA ILE A 22 -7.84 -15.21 -23.57
C ILE A 22 -8.99 -14.24 -23.31
N ARG A 23 -8.89 -13.50 -22.21
CA ARG A 23 -9.80 -12.41 -21.88
C ARG A 23 -9.01 -11.13 -21.65
N ILE A 24 -9.59 -10.00 -22.02
CA ILE A 24 -8.98 -8.69 -21.87
C ILE A 24 -9.96 -7.78 -21.16
N ALA A 25 -9.43 -6.98 -20.23
CA ALA A 25 -10.16 -5.90 -19.59
C ALA A 25 -9.29 -4.64 -19.55
N PHE A 26 -9.94 -3.50 -19.58
CA PHE A 26 -9.34 -2.19 -19.37
C PHE A 26 -10.10 -1.49 -18.26
N ASN A 27 -9.42 -1.19 -17.16
CA ASN A 27 -10.00 -0.54 -16.00
C ASN A 27 -9.76 0.97 -16.06
N PRO A 28 -10.76 1.81 -15.79
CA PRO A 28 -10.57 3.23 -15.49
C PRO A 28 -10.10 3.40 -14.04
N ASP A 29 -9.67 4.63 -13.70
CA ASP A 29 -9.45 5.09 -12.32
C ASP A 29 -8.33 4.36 -11.54
N GLU A 30 -7.36 3.75 -12.24
CA GLU A 30 -6.19 3.11 -11.61
C GLU A 30 -5.38 4.13 -10.80
N GLU A 31 -5.11 5.33 -11.37
CA GLU A 31 -4.30 6.40 -10.79
C GLU A 31 -4.84 6.98 -9.47
N ILE A 32 -6.10 6.74 -9.17
CA ILE A 32 -6.72 7.10 -7.88
C ILE A 32 -6.95 5.88 -6.99
N GLY A 33 -6.39 4.71 -7.35
CA GLY A 33 -6.50 3.46 -6.61
C GLY A 33 -7.89 2.84 -6.59
N MET A 34 -8.73 3.14 -7.59
CA MET A 34 -10.11 2.68 -7.67
C MET A 34 -10.35 1.70 -8.83
N GLY A 35 -9.32 1.36 -9.61
CA GLY A 35 -9.42 0.55 -10.81
C GLY A 35 -10.03 -0.84 -10.59
N ALA A 36 -9.65 -1.50 -9.51
CA ALA A 36 -10.15 -2.84 -9.16
C ALA A 36 -11.51 -2.88 -8.44
N HIS A 37 -11.99 -1.74 -7.92
CA HIS A 37 -13.12 -1.69 -6.97
C HIS A 37 -14.45 -2.26 -7.50
N HIS A 38 -14.68 -2.16 -8.80
CA HIS A 38 -15.90 -2.64 -9.45
C HIS A 38 -15.63 -3.73 -10.47
N PHE A 39 -14.41 -4.30 -10.46
CA PHE A 39 -14.04 -5.35 -11.38
C PHE A 39 -14.62 -6.69 -10.91
N ASP A 40 -15.47 -7.28 -11.72
CA ASP A 40 -16.11 -8.57 -11.45
C ASP A 40 -15.17 -9.72 -11.84
N VAL A 41 -14.30 -10.12 -10.91
CA VAL A 41 -13.31 -11.19 -11.11
C VAL A 41 -13.96 -12.52 -11.45
N GLU A 42 -15.09 -12.87 -10.81
CA GLU A 42 -15.81 -14.12 -11.06
C GLU A 42 -16.37 -14.16 -12.50
N LYS A 43 -17.00 -13.09 -12.94
CA LYS A 43 -17.51 -12.95 -14.30
C LYS A 43 -16.37 -12.91 -15.33
N PHE A 44 -15.26 -12.27 -15.00
CA PHE A 44 -14.06 -12.27 -15.83
C PHE A 44 -13.52 -13.70 -15.99
N GLY A 45 -13.49 -14.50 -14.90
CA GLY A 45 -13.32 -15.95 -14.94
C GLY A 45 -12.01 -16.40 -15.58
N CYS A 46 -10.90 -15.82 -15.14
CA CYS A 46 -9.55 -16.25 -15.47
C CYS A 46 -8.94 -17.00 -14.29
N GLU A 47 -8.04 -17.93 -14.56
CA GLU A 47 -7.28 -18.64 -13.54
C GLU A 47 -6.13 -17.76 -13.02
N TRP A 48 -5.51 -16.99 -13.91
CA TRP A 48 -4.51 -15.97 -13.60
C TRP A 48 -4.61 -14.81 -14.61
N ALA A 49 -4.00 -13.68 -14.30
CA ALA A 49 -3.95 -12.52 -15.17
C ALA A 49 -2.59 -11.81 -15.06
N TYR A 50 -2.23 -11.09 -16.11
CA TYR A 50 -1.14 -10.13 -16.12
C TYR A 50 -1.73 -8.74 -16.20
N THR A 51 -1.33 -7.85 -15.29
CA THR A 51 -1.64 -6.42 -15.40
C THR A 51 -0.50 -5.74 -16.17
N MET A 52 -0.86 -4.96 -17.19
CA MET A 52 0.12 -4.24 -18.00
C MET A 52 -0.01 -2.76 -17.72
N ASP A 53 0.87 -2.31 -16.85
CA ASP A 53 1.03 -0.90 -16.49
C ASP A 53 2.20 -0.26 -17.27
N GLY A 54 2.51 1.00 -16.99
CA GLY A 54 3.69 1.67 -17.54
C GLY A 54 4.95 1.28 -16.76
N GLY A 55 6.11 1.28 -17.46
CA GLY A 55 7.39 0.95 -16.88
C GLY A 55 8.48 0.82 -17.94
N ASP A 56 9.67 0.44 -17.52
CA ASP A 56 10.79 0.17 -18.41
C ASP A 56 10.63 -1.20 -19.07
N LEU A 57 11.27 -1.35 -20.24
CA LEU A 57 11.34 -2.64 -20.90
C LEU A 57 12.08 -3.66 -20.03
N GLY A 58 11.39 -4.78 -19.74
CA GLY A 58 11.91 -5.87 -18.93
C GLY A 58 11.44 -5.84 -17.47
N ASP A 59 10.74 -4.81 -17.03
CA ASP A 59 10.19 -4.77 -15.68
C ASP A 59 9.16 -5.91 -15.49
N LEU A 60 9.36 -6.69 -14.42
CA LEU A 60 8.48 -7.76 -14.00
C LEU A 60 8.30 -7.70 -12.49
N GLU A 61 7.09 -7.45 -12.09
CA GLU A 61 6.73 -7.24 -10.69
C GLU A 61 5.64 -8.22 -10.28
N PHE A 62 5.88 -8.99 -9.23
CA PHE A 62 4.92 -9.93 -8.64
C PHE A 62 4.91 -9.86 -7.11
N GLU A 63 5.47 -8.78 -6.57
CA GLU A 63 5.57 -8.51 -5.15
C GLU A 63 5.36 -7.02 -4.90
N ASN A 64 4.50 -6.67 -3.96
CA ASN A 64 4.18 -5.31 -3.60
C ASN A 64 4.14 -5.14 -2.08
N PHE A 65 4.02 -3.92 -1.58
CA PHE A 65 3.82 -3.70 -0.15
C PHE A 65 2.49 -4.28 0.34
N ASN A 66 2.48 -4.73 1.61
CA ASN A 66 1.26 -4.68 2.43
C ASN A 66 1.03 -3.23 2.86
N ALA A 67 -0.20 -2.80 2.95
CA ALA A 67 -0.56 -1.41 3.13
C ALA A 67 -1.68 -1.19 4.15
N ALA A 68 -1.46 -0.24 5.06
CA ALA A 68 -2.49 0.26 5.96
C ALA A 68 -2.49 1.78 6.04
N GLY A 69 -3.68 2.35 6.21
CA GLY A 69 -3.87 3.72 6.64
C GLY A 69 -4.06 3.79 8.14
N ALA A 70 -3.56 4.83 8.79
CA ALA A 70 -3.81 5.07 10.19
C ALA A 70 -4.23 6.52 10.44
N LYS A 71 -5.34 6.68 11.14
CA LYS A 71 -5.84 7.98 11.59
C LYS A 71 -5.72 8.09 13.10
N ILE A 72 -4.88 9.01 13.55
CA ILE A 72 -4.70 9.28 14.96
C ILE A 72 -5.51 10.52 15.31
N THR A 73 -6.41 10.38 16.25
CA THR A 73 -7.23 11.50 16.77
C THR A 73 -6.84 11.78 18.21
N ILE A 74 -6.55 13.04 18.52
CA ILE A 74 -6.10 13.49 19.83
C ILE A 74 -7.06 14.56 20.34
N LYS A 75 -7.52 14.39 21.58
CA LYS A 75 -8.39 15.34 22.29
C LYS A 75 -7.57 16.12 23.32
N GLY A 76 -7.64 17.43 23.24
CA GLY A 76 -7.04 18.33 24.19
C GLY A 76 -8.06 19.02 25.11
N VAL A 77 -7.55 19.76 26.08
CA VAL A 77 -8.34 20.60 26.99
C VAL A 77 -7.78 22.00 26.94
N SER A 78 -8.57 22.94 26.42
CA SER A 78 -8.19 24.36 26.37
C SER A 78 -8.63 25.08 27.64
N VAL A 79 -7.73 25.88 28.19
CA VAL A 79 -8.00 26.82 29.28
C VAL A 79 -7.17 28.09 29.05
N HIS A 80 -7.51 29.17 29.77
CA HIS A 80 -6.76 30.41 29.68
C HIS A 80 -5.28 30.17 30.03
N PRO A 81 -4.31 30.60 29.19
CA PRO A 81 -2.89 30.29 29.38
C PRO A 81 -2.32 30.63 30.75
N GLY A 82 -2.77 31.76 31.33
CA GLY A 82 -2.33 32.20 32.68
C GLY A 82 -2.73 31.26 33.83
N TYR A 83 -3.70 30.35 33.59
CA TYR A 83 -4.23 29.40 34.58
C TYR A 83 -4.10 27.93 34.12
N ALA A 84 -3.23 27.68 33.17
CA ALA A 84 -3.14 26.41 32.45
C ALA A 84 -2.43 25.29 33.21
N ARG A 85 -1.63 25.65 34.25
CA ARG A 85 -0.84 24.67 34.98
C ARG A 85 -1.69 23.54 35.59
N GLY A 86 -1.41 22.31 35.21
CA GLY A 86 -2.14 21.11 35.67
C GLY A 86 -3.56 20.96 35.11
N LYS A 87 -3.98 21.81 34.15
CA LYS A 87 -5.35 21.80 33.58
C LYS A 87 -5.37 21.70 32.07
N MET A 88 -4.45 22.40 31.37
CA MET A 88 -4.41 22.38 29.91
C MET A 88 -3.79 21.11 29.39
N VAL A 89 -4.44 20.49 28.40
CA VAL A 89 -3.87 19.45 27.54
C VAL A 89 -3.88 20.00 26.12
N ASN A 90 -2.72 20.33 25.59
CA ASN A 90 -2.60 20.94 24.28
C ASN A 90 -2.40 19.89 23.21
N ALA A 91 -3.43 19.64 22.38
CA ALA A 91 -3.40 18.62 21.34
C ALA A 91 -2.29 18.84 20.29
N ASN A 92 -1.86 20.10 20.02
CA ASN A 92 -0.71 20.33 19.13
C ASN A 92 0.57 19.69 19.68
N ARG A 93 0.81 19.81 20.99
CA ARG A 93 2.01 19.23 21.63
C ARG A 93 1.95 17.71 21.64
N LEU A 94 0.76 17.17 21.90
CA LEU A 94 0.55 15.72 21.89
C LEU A 94 0.73 15.15 20.47
N ALA A 95 0.29 15.88 19.44
CA ALA A 95 0.51 15.47 18.05
C ALA A 95 2.01 15.40 17.70
N ALA A 96 2.78 16.39 18.12
CA ALA A 96 4.24 16.37 17.95
C ALA A 96 4.90 15.23 18.73
N GLU A 97 4.45 14.98 19.97
CA GLU A 97 4.93 13.87 20.80
C GLU A 97 4.61 12.51 20.14
N PHE A 98 3.37 12.30 19.67
CA PHE A 98 2.99 11.08 18.96
C PHE A 98 3.88 10.86 17.74
N ALA A 99 4.05 11.88 16.90
CA ALA A 99 4.88 11.78 15.70
C ALA A 99 6.33 11.41 16.03
N ALA A 100 6.87 11.91 17.16
CA ALA A 100 8.22 11.58 17.61
C ALA A 100 8.37 10.18 18.23
N MET A 101 7.27 9.47 18.52
CA MET A 101 7.33 8.08 18.99
C MET A 101 7.59 7.07 17.89
N LEU A 102 7.26 7.42 16.63
CA LEU A 102 7.55 6.56 15.49
C LEU A 102 9.03 6.69 15.08
N PRO A 103 9.67 5.60 14.61
CA PRO A 103 11.08 5.61 14.23
C PRO A 103 11.38 6.65 13.15
N ALA A 104 12.34 7.53 13.40
CA ALA A 104 12.70 8.61 12.47
C ALA A 104 13.48 8.13 11.23
N ASP A 105 14.04 6.93 11.30
CA ASP A 105 14.80 6.25 10.23
C ASP A 105 13.95 5.26 9.44
N GLU A 106 12.65 5.14 9.75
CA GLU A 106 11.70 4.31 9.04
C GLU A 106 10.65 5.16 8.31
N THR A 107 11.11 6.08 7.47
CA THR A 107 10.28 6.96 6.64
C THR A 107 10.53 6.70 5.15
N PRO A 108 9.67 7.15 4.24
CA PRO A 108 9.94 7.02 2.80
C PRO A 108 11.28 7.63 2.37
N GLU A 109 11.71 8.71 3.04
CA GLU A 109 12.94 9.43 2.74
C GLU A 109 14.20 8.69 3.20
N THR A 110 14.07 7.71 4.10
CA THR A 110 15.19 7.01 4.74
C THR A 110 15.25 5.52 4.40
N THR A 111 14.27 5.01 3.63
CA THR A 111 14.12 3.58 3.34
C THR A 111 14.14 3.29 1.85
N GLU A 112 14.66 2.12 1.48
CA GLU A 112 14.74 1.62 0.10
C GLU A 112 14.45 0.12 0.02
N GLY A 113 14.31 -0.41 -1.21
CA GLY A 113 14.12 -1.84 -1.47
C GLY A 113 12.97 -2.42 -0.63
N TYR A 114 13.29 -3.45 0.16
CA TYR A 114 12.34 -4.17 1.02
C TYR A 114 12.05 -3.50 2.37
N GLN A 115 12.70 -2.38 2.66
CA GLN A 115 12.49 -1.69 3.94
C GLN A 115 11.10 -1.06 3.98
N GLY A 116 10.34 -1.39 5.03
CA GLY A 116 9.04 -0.79 5.29
C GLY A 116 9.16 0.57 5.97
N PHE A 117 8.06 1.32 6.03
CA PHE A 117 8.06 2.67 6.60
C PHE A 117 6.72 3.07 7.23
N TYR A 118 6.78 4.16 8.01
CA TYR A 118 5.65 4.98 8.42
C TYR A 118 5.75 6.33 7.70
N HIS A 119 4.70 6.72 7.01
CA HIS A 119 4.68 8.01 6.32
C HIS A 119 3.58 8.91 6.88
N LEU A 120 3.98 10.00 7.49
CA LEU A 120 3.07 11.04 7.96
C LEU A 120 2.60 11.89 6.78
N LEU A 121 1.36 11.71 6.37
CA LEU A 121 0.75 12.44 5.27
C LEU A 121 0.33 13.86 5.64
N GLY A 122 -0.04 14.07 6.90
CA GLY A 122 -0.46 15.38 7.34
C GLY A 122 -0.88 15.44 8.80
N ILE A 123 -0.84 16.65 9.33
CA ILE A 123 -1.32 17.02 10.68
C ILE A 123 -2.29 18.19 10.54
N LYS A 124 -3.49 18.02 11.09
CA LYS A 124 -4.45 19.10 11.29
C LYS A 124 -4.68 19.26 12.78
N SER A 125 -4.37 20.42 13.35
CA SER A 125 -4.40 20.56 14.82
C SER A 125 -4.72 21.98 15.30
N ASN A 126 -5.27 22.04 16.50
CA ASN A 126 -5.40 23.22 17.35
C ASN A 126 -5.19 22.80 18.82
N ILE A 127 -5.52 23.65 19.79
CA ILE A 127 -5.30 23.33 21.21
C ILE A 127 -6.20 22.16 21.66
N GLU A 128 -7.41 22.09 21.17
CA GLU A 128 -8.44 21.13 21.62
C GLU A 128 -8.45 19.83 20.84
N ASN A 129 -8.01 19.85 19.59
CA ASN A 129 -8.08 18.67 18.72
C ASN A 129 -6.86 18.59 17.80
N ALA A 130 -6.40 17.37 17.57
CA ALA A 130 -5.45 17.07 16.51
C ALA A 130 -5.83 15.80 15.76
N THR A 131 -5.53 15.76 14.48
CA THR A 131 -5.63 14.57 13.64
C THR A 131 -4.34 14.42 12.86
N LEU A 132 -3.71 13.25 12.97
CA LEU A 132 -2.58 12.86 12.15
C LEU A 132 -3.02 11.74 11.21
N SER A 133 -2.59 11.82 9.97
CA SER A 133 -2.87 10.81 8.95
C SER A 133 -1.56 10.14 8.55
N TYR A 134 -1.50 8.83 8.68
CA TYR A 134 -0.35 8.01 8.31
C TYR A 134 -0.73 6.95 7.29
N ILE A 135 0.25 6.55 6.51
CA ILE A 135 0.26 5.25 5.86
C ILE A 135 1.45 4.43 6.37
N SER A 136 1.25 3.12 6.49
CA SER A 136 2.29 2.16 6.84
C SER A 136 2.44 1.14 5.75
N ARG A 137 3.67 0.80 5.40
CA ARG A 137 4.03 -0.13 4.34
C ARG A 137 5.11 -1.10 4.80
N ASP A 138 4.99 -2.36 4.42
CA ASP A 138 6.05 -3.35 4.54
C ASP A 138 5.78 -4.52 3.56
N HIS A 139 6.84 -5.08 2.93
CA HIS A 139 6.67 -6.27 2.09
C HIS A 139 6.42 -7.53 2.93
N ASP A 140 7.08 -7.61 4.09
CA ASP A 140 6.92 -8.72 5.01
C ASP A 140 5.62 -8.57 5.82
N ARG A 141 4.75 -9.58 5.75
CA ARG A 141 3.45 -9.57 6.45
C ARG A 141 3.60 -9.46 7.96
N HIS A 142 4.57 -10.14 8.53
CA HIS A 142 4.76 -10.16 9.99
C HIS A 142 5.25 -8.79 10.49
N LYS A 143 6.20 -8.18 9.78
CA LYS A 143 6.67 -6.82 10.08
C LYS A 143 5.55 -5.80 9.90
N PHE A 144 4.75 -5.95 8.86
CA PHE A 144 3.58 -5.09 8.63
C PHE A 144 2.59 -5.13 9.79
N GLU A 145 2.23 -6.33 10.29
CA GLU A 145 1.36 -6.46 11.45
C GLU A 145 1.99 -5.85 12.72
N ALA A 146 3.30 -6.03 12.91
CA ALA A 146 4.03 -5.42 14.01
C ALA A 146 4.01 -3.88 13.92
N ARG A 147 4.10 -3.29 12.72
CA ARG A 147 3.98 -1.84 12.51
C ARG A 147 2.62 -1.30 12.93
N LYS A 148 1.54 -1.99 12.54
CA LYS A 148 0.18 -1.61 12.96
C LYS A 148 0.01 -1.68 14.47
N ALA A 149 0.50 -2.76 15.07
CA ALA A 149 0.48 -2.93 16.52
C ALA A 149 1.26 -1.83 17.25
N PHE A 150 2.40 -1.42 16.71
CA PHE A 150 3.21 -0.35 17.30
C PHE A 150 2.51 1.02 17.28
N ILE A 151 1.78 1.35 16.22
CA ILE A 151 0.93 2.57 16.17
C ILE A 151 -0.11 2.54 17.30
N ALA A 152 -0.77 1.40 17.50
CA ALA A 152 -1.76 1.24 18.56
C ALA A 152 -1.12 1.33 19.95
N GLU A 153 0.07 0.76 20.13
CA GLU A 153 0.86 0.85 21.37
C GLU A 153 1.26 2.29 21.71
N CYS A 154 1.66 3.08 20.71
CA CYS A 154 1.95 4.51 20.90
C CYS A 154 0.73 5.26 21.43
N ALA A 155 -0.47 4.98 20.89
CA ALA A 155 -1.70 5.58 21.39
C ALA A 155 -2.01 5.14 22.84
N ALA A 156 -1.82 3.87 23.17
CA ALA A 156 -2.01 3.35 24.52
C ALA A 156 -1.05 4.01 25.53
N ARG A 157 0.24 4.11 25.21
CA ARG A 157 1.24 4.79 26.06
C ARG A 157 0.89 6.26 26.30
N MET A 158 0.35 6.95 25.32
CA MET A 158 -0.12 8.33 25.50
C MET A 158 -1.36 8.39 26.39
N ASN A 159 -2.28 7.44 26.28
CA ASN A 159 -3.45 7.36 27.15
C ASN A 159 -3.07 7.08 28.61
N GLU A 160 -2.08 6.24 28.87
CA GLU A 160 -1.52 6.03 30.21
C GLU A 160 -0.99 7.34 30.82
N LYS A 161 -0.36 8.19 30.01
CA LYS A 161 0.25 9.45 30.45
C LYS A 161 -0.76 10.59 30.59
N TYR A 162 -1.70 10.72 29.69
CA TYR A 162 -2.59 11.88 29.55
C TYR A 162 -4.05 11.60 29.89
N GLY A 163 -4.38 10.37 30.18
CA GLY A 163 -5.75 9.92 30.51
C GLY A 163 -6.41 9.14 29.36
N GLU A 164 -7.21 8.18 29.73
CA GLU A 164 -7.92 7.29 28.79
C GLU A 164 -8.78 8.07 27.81
N GLY A 165 -8.74 7.68 26.54
CA GLY A 165 -9.49 8.31 25.46
C GLY A 165 -8.94 9.65 24.96
N THR A 166 -7.76 10.08 25.45
CA THR A 166 -7.06 11.26 24.94
C THR A 166 -6.57 11.04 23.51
N VAL A 167 -6.05 9.84 23.22
CA VAL A 167 -5.54 9.46 21.90
C VAL A 167 -6.27 8.20 21.40
N THR A 168 -6.76 8.26 20.17
CA THR A 168 -7.35 7.10 19.49
C THR A 168 -6.57 6.84 18.20
N ALA A 169 -6.20 5.60 17.93
CA ALA A 169 -5.62 5.17 16.67
C ALA A 169 -6.63 4.27 15.94
N ASP A 170 -7.03 4.69 14.75
CA ASP A 170 -7.86 3.91 13.83
C ASP A 170 -6.97 3.45 12.68
N VAL A 171 -6.69 2.15 12.62
CA VAL A 171 -5.77 1.53 11.66
C VAL A 171 -6.54 0.57 10.78
N ASN A 172 -6.53 0.83 9.47
CA ASN A 172 -7.30 0.06 8.50
C ASN A 172 -6.39 -0.45 7.37
N ASP A 173 -6.50 -1.74 7.08
CA ASP A 173 -5.79 -2.35 5.97
C ASP A 173 -6.35 -1.86 4.63
N GLN A 174 -5.47 -1.68 3.65
CA GLN A 174 -5.81 -1.21 2.32
C GLN A 174 -5.66 -2.32 1.28
N TYR A 175 -4.52 -2.98 1.25
CA TYR A 175 -4.22 -4.13 0.41
C TYR A 175 -3.05 -4.91 0.98
N TYR A 176 -2.82 -6.10 0.42
CA TYR A 176 -1.76 -7.00 0.85
C TYR A 176 -0.78 -7.30 -0.29
N ASN A 177 0.37 -7.84 0.07
CA ASN A 177 1.37 -8.28 -0.89
C ASN A 177 0.83 -9.47 -1.71
N MET A 178 0.74 -9.30 -3.03
CA MET A 178 0.24 -10.34 -3.93
C MET A 178 1.15 -11.57 -3.99
N LYS A 179 2.41 -11.45 -3.57
CA LYS A 179 3.37 -12.56 -3.53
C LYS A 179 2.80 -13.79 -2.82
N GLU A 180 2.06 -13.63 -1.73
CA GLU A 180 1.42 -14.73 -1.01
C GLU A 180 0.48 -15.56 -1.89
N LYS A 181 -0.09 -14.96 -2.94
CA LYS A 181 -0.95 -15.62 -3.93
C LYS A 181 -0.19 -16.13 -5.14
N ILE A 182 0.91 -15.49 -5.49
CA ILE A 182 1.75 -15.85 -6.64
C ILE A 182 2.68 -17.03 -6.30
N ASP A 183 3.22 -17.12 -5.09
CA ASP A 183 4.14 -18.18 -4.68
C ASP A 183 3.64 -19.60 -5.00
N PRO A 184 2.36 -19.96 -4.80
CA PRO A 184 1.84 -21.27 -5.22
C PRO A 184 1.72 -21.44 -6.75
N CYS A 185 1.82 -20.38 -7.52
CA CYS A 185 1.55 -20.30 -8.96
C CYS A 185 2.74 -19.75 -9.76
N MET A 186 3.98 -19.95 -9.31
CA MET A 186 5.19 -19.37 -9.92
C MET A 186 5.35 -19.67 -11.41
N HIS A 187 4.66 -20.68 -11.94
CA HIS A 187 4.65 -20.98 -13.38
C HIS A 187 4.16 -19.79 -14.22
N VAL A 188 3.34 -18.89 -13.69
CA VAL A 188 2.89 -17.69 -14.42
C VAL A 188 4.04 -16.70 -14.59
N ILE A 189 4.93 -16.62 -13.61
CA ILE A 189 6.15 -15.79 -13.67
C ILE A 189 7.18 -16.43 -14.62
N ASP A 190 7.38 -17.75 -14.52
CA ASP A 190 8.30 -18.51 -15.39
C ASP A 190 7.94 -18.33 -16.87
N LEU A 191 6.63 -18.27 -17.19
CA LEU A 191 6.15 -18.01 -18.56
C LEU A 191 6.57 -16.62 -19.07
N VAL A 192 6.48 -15.59 -18.25
CA VAL A 192 6.90 -14.23 -18.62
C VAL A 192 8.42 -14.17 -18.78
N LEU A 193 9.16 -14.73 -17.84
CA LEU A 193 10.63 -14.79 -17.92
C LEU A 193 11.10 -15.48 -19.19
N LYS A 194 10.45 -16.61 -19.54
CA LYS A 194 10.74 -17.29 -20.80
C LYS A 194 10.38 -16.44 -22.01
N ALA A 195 9.24 -15.78 -22.02
CA ALA A 195 8.83 -14.91 -23.14
C ALA A 195 9.80 -13.73 -23.33
N MET A 196 10.27 -13.13 -22.24
CA MET A 196 11.30 -12.09 -22.27
C MET A 196 12.60 -12.62 -22.89
N GLN A 197 13.05 -13.79 -22.44
CA GLN A 197 14.24 -14.43 -22.98
C GLN A 197 14.11 -14.72 -24.49
N ASP A 198 12.97 -15.26 -24.92
CA ASP A 198 12.69 -15.55 -26.33
C ASP A 198 12.64 -14.28 -27.20
N CYS A 199 12.44 -13.12 -26.60
CA CYS A 199 12.44 -11.80 -27.25
C CYS A 199 13.73 -11.01 -27.05
N ASP A 200 14.80 -11.62 -26.50
CA ASP A 200 16.07 -10.94 -26.15
C ASP A 200 15.89 -9.75 -25.20
N VAL A 201 14.87 -9.81 -24.34
CA VAL A 201 14.61 -8.81 -23.27
C VAL A 201 15.22 -9.30 -21.96
N ALA A 202 16.10 -8.51 -21.37
CA ALA A 202 16.65 -8.79 -20.05
C ALA A 202 15.62 -8.49 -18.96
N PRO A 203 15.17 -9.49 -18.16
CA PRO A 203 14.20 -9.24 -17.11
C PRO A 203 14.80 -8.45 -15.95
N LYS A 204 14.04 -7.50 -15.43
CA LYS A 204 14.30 -6.78 -14.18
C LYS A 204 13.19 -7.14 -13.21
N VAL A 205 13.52 -7.98 -12.23
CA VAL A 205 12.55 -8.43 -11.22
C VAL A 205 12.79 -7.65 -9.94
N GLU A 206 11.88 -6.72 -9.66
CA GLU A 206 11.97 -5.86 -8.48
C GLU A 206 10.61 -5.81 -7.75
N PRO A 207 10.60 -5.59 -6.42
CA PRO A 207 9.37 -5.42 -5.68
C PRO A 207 8.79 -4.02 -5.89
N ILE A 208 7.49 -3.91 -6.05
CA ILE A 208 6.78 -2.63 -6.08
C ILE A 208 6.77 -2.00 -4.69
N ARG A 209 7.28 -0.77 -4.55
CA ARG A 209 7.15 0.01 -3.30
C ARG A 209 5.83 0.79 -3.20
N GLY A 210 4.77 0.22 -3.66
CA GLY A 210 3.42 0.76 -3.71
C GLY A 210 2.37 -0.34 -3.79
N GLY A 211 1.22 0.01 -4.33
CA GLY A 211 0.15 -0.91 -4.70
C GLY A 211 0.00 -0.97 -6.22
N THR A 212 -0.78 -1.93 -6.68
CA THR A 212 -1.17 -2.09 -8.07
C THR A 212 -2.56 -2.70 -8.11
N ASP A 213 -3.29 -2.57 -9.21
CA ASP A 213 -4.59 -3.22 -9.40
C ASP A 213 -4.49 -4.74 -9.21
N GLY A 214 -3.38 -5.37 -9.64
CA GLY A 214 -3.14 -6.80 -9.44
C GLY A 214 -3.11 -7.25 -7.98
N ALA A 215 -2.81 -6.37 -7.03
CA ALA A 215 -2.85 -6.66 -5.60
C ALA A 215 -4.27 -6.52 -4.99
N GLN A 216 -5.23 -6.03 -5.75
CA GLN A 216 -6.62 -5.81 -5.34
C GLN A 216 -7.61 -6.77 -6.02
N LEU A 217 -7.18 -7.48 -7.07
CA LEU A 217 -7.93 -8.47 -7.84
C LEU A 217 -7.69 -9.88 -7.30
#